data_9a43a62643a5a0b2d8f72d405b79d2e2
#
_entry.id   9a43a62643a5a0b2d8f72d405b79d2e2
#
_cell.length_a   1.000
_cell.length_b   1.000
_cell.length_c   1.000
_cell.angle_alpha   90.00
_cell.angle_beta   90.00
_cell.angle_gamma   90.00
#
_symmetry.space_group_name_H-M   'P 1'
#
loop_
_entity.id
_entity.type
_entity.pdbx_description
1 polymer ?
#
loop_
_entity_poly.entity_id
_entity_poly.type
_entity_poly.pdbx_seq_one_letter_code
_entity_poly.pdbx_strand_id
1 'polypeptide(L)'
;MKRLFNPLMAASVVMLASACQKVERIEVKPAKVELSEAGQVVALSAQAVTEKGEPVEKAELVFASSDAKVATVDATGKVSAVKSGSAAITVTSGEVSARAPVEVVIPAAITVKGAPFTLTGLGSEVAVEAEVQDDAGRPVTTAKLEYASADANVVAVEGNKLIAKAVGTTTVTATSGKLKQEVPVTVKLPEVDAVAFETVPATLKVGESAELAVVAKGTDGAAIQGVSFTYTTSDEKIATVDATGKVTAVKAGSVTIKAEGGSKAAETKLTIKKK
;
A
#
# COMPACT_ATOMS: atom_id res chain seq x y z
N MET A 1 99.66 10.84 -32.92
CA MET A 1 99.56 10.91 -31.47
C MET A 1 98.20 11.56 -31.09
N LYS A 2 97.20 10.79 -30.79
CA LYS A 2 95.95 11.25 -30.14
C LYS A 2 95.50 10.22 -29.20
N ARG A 3 95.53 10.54 -27.94
CA ARG A 3 95.07 9.67 -26.79
C ARG A 3 93.57 9.64 -26.80
N LEU A 4 92.99 8.42 -26.82
CA LEU A 4 91.56 8.20 -26.52
C LEU A 4 91.39 8.15 -25.03
N PHE A 5 90.55 9.02 -24.51
CA PHE A 5 89.99 8.95 -23.17
C PHE A 5 88.72 8.10 -23.17
N ASN A 6 88.73 7.07 -22.39
CA ASN A 6 87.57 6.22 -22.19
C ASN A 6 86.92 6.64 -20.88
N PRO A 7 85.60 7.11 -20.85
CA PRO A 7 84.94 7.36 -19.56
C PRO A 7 84.32 6.06 -19.04
N LEU A 8 84.76 5.68 -17.87
CA LEU A 8 84.18 4.61 -17.07
C LEU A 8 82.77 4.99 -16.66
N MET A 9 81.79 4.30 -17.21
CA MET A 9 80.36 4.46 -16.83
C MET A 9 80.15 3.71 -15.50
N ALA A 10 80.06 4.44 -14.38
CA ALA A 10 79.65 3.92 -13.10
C ALA A 10 78.17 3.65 -13.14
N ALA A 11 77.76 2.39 -13.30
CA ALA A 11 76.38 1.98 -13.12
C ALA A 11 76.04 2.02 -11.63
N SER A 12 75.34 3.05 -11.19
CA SER A 12 74.73 3.12 -9.86
C SER A 12 73.57 2.12 -9.81
N VAL A 13 73.81 0.94 -9.22
CA VAL A 13 72.74 0.02 -8.81
C VAL A 13 71.99 0.67 -7.66
N VAL A 14 70.85 1.29 -7.95
CA VAL A 14 69.89 1.69 -6.93
C VAL A 14 69.28 0.39 -6.44
N MET A 15 69.76 -0.14 -5.34
CA MET A 15 69.03 -1.12 -4.56
C MET A 15 67.78 -0.43 -3.97
N LEU A 16 66.64 -0.63 -4.61
CA LEU A 16 65.35 -0.39 -4.02
C LEU A 16 65.25 -1.37 -2.84
N ALA A 17 65.60 -0.88 -1.64
CA ALA A 17 65.25 -1.53 -0.41
C ALA A 17 63.71 -1.54 -0.37
N SER A 18 63.12 -2.70 -0.60
CA SER A 18 61.70 -2.93 -0.34
C SER A 18 61.50 -2.85 1.15
N ALA A 19 61.41 -1.62 1.69
CA ALA A 19 60.99 -1.40 3.06
C ALA A 19 59.63 -2.06 3.21
N CYS A 20 59.51 -2.98 4.14
CA CYS A 20 58.25 -3.59 4.51
C CYS A 20 57.35 -2.45 5.00
N GLN A 21 56.48 -1.96 4.13
CA GLN A 21 55.58 -0.84 4.50
C GLN A 21 54.61 -1.37 5.54
N LYS A 22 54.62 -0.74 6.75
CA LYS A 22 53.74 -1.12 7.85
C LYS A 22 52.32 -0.65 7.55
N VAL A 23 51.35 -1.54 7.69
CA VAL A 23 49.93 -1.17 7.64
C VAL A 23 49.58 -0.44 8.95
N GLU A 24 49.05 0.77 8.85
CA GLU A 24 48.59 1.55 9.99
C GLU A 24 47.06 1.64 10.09
N ARG A 25 46.37 1.65 8.93
CA ARG A 25 44.93 1.59 8.88
C ARG A 25 44.45 0.91 7.61
N ILE A 26 43.17 0.51 7.61
CA ILE A 26 42.48 -0.04 6.44
C ILE A 26 41.35 0.94 6.09
N GLU A 27 41.34 1.42 4.86
CA GLU A 27 40.24 2.22 4.31
C GLU A 27 39.24 1.29 3.64
N VAL A 28 37.94 1.43 4.00
CA VAL A 28 36.87 0.58 3.48
C VAL A 28 35.81 1.44 2.79
N LYS A 29 35.41 1.06 1.59
CA LYS A 29 34.37 1.75 0.81
C LYS A 29 33.39 0.74 0.19
N PRO A 30 32.08 0.98 0.31
CA PRO A 30 31.42 2.05 1.08
C PRO A 30 31.61 1.86 2.58
N ALA A 31 31.47 2.95 3.36
CA ALA A 31 31.61 2.92 4.81
C ALA A 31 30.44 2.18 5.50
N LYS A 32 29.30 2.03 4.83
CA LYS A 32 28.11 1.25 5.21
C LYS A 32 27.59 0.51 3.98
N VAL A 33 27.15 -0.73 4.15
CA VAL A 33 26.50 -1.54 3.10
C VAL A 33 25.02 -1.68 3.43
N GLU A 34 24.16 -1.33 2.47
CA GLU A 34 22.72 -1.50 2.56
C GLU A 34 22.26 -2.43 1.45
N LEU A 35 21.50 -3.46 1.80
CA LEU A 35 21.02 -4.50 0.90
C LEU A 35 19.51 -4.67 1.09
N SER A 36 18.75 -4.66 -0.01
CA SER A 36 17.28 -4.65 0.01
C SER A 36 16.62 -5.80 -0.74
N GLU A 37 17.41 -6.67 -1.35
CA GLU A 37 16.92 -7.87 -2.05
C GLU A 37 17.71 -9.10 -1.63
N ALA A 38 17.06 -10.25 -1.53
CA ALA A 38 17.73 -11.51 -1.27
C ALA A 38 18.74 -11.82 -2.39
N GLY A 39 19.96 -12.22 -1.99
CA GLY A 39 21.04 -12.49 -2.93
C GLY A 39 21.66 -11.24 -3.59
N GLN A 40 21.22 -10.04 -3.24
CA GLN A 40 21.88 -8.83 -3.70
C GLN A 40 23.33 -8.79 -3.28
N VAL A 41 24.21 -8.36 -4.20
CA VAL A 41 25.66 -8.33 -3.96
C VAL A 41 26.18 -6.90 -4.10
N VAL A 42 26.94 -6.46 -3.11
CA VAL A 42 27.67 -5.18 -3.11
C VAL A 42 29.15 -5.45 -2.92
N ALA A 43 30.00 -4.86 -3.73
CA ALA A 43 31.44 -4.95 -3.57
C ALA A 43 31.91 -3.98 -2.48
N LEU A 44 32.57 -4.49 -1.48
CA LEU A 44 33.28 -3.76 -0.45
C LEU A 44 34.75 -3.68 -0.84
N SER A 45 35.20 -2.50 -1.23
CA SER A 45 36.59 -2.23 -1.52
C SER A 45 37.35 -1.93 -0.23
N ALA A 46 38.48 -2.57 -0.01
CA ALA A 46 39.33 -2.31 1.13
C ALA A 46 40.77 -2.06 0.68
N GLN A 47 41.44 -1.11 1.31
CA GLN A 47 42.81 -0.77 1.02
C GLN A 47 43.62 -0.54 2.31
N ALA A 48 44.69 -1.29 2.49
CA ALA A 48 45.61 -1.05 3.57
C ALA A 48 46.53 0.16 3.23
N VAL A 49 46.70 1.05 4.18
CA VAL A 49 47.50 2.27 3.97
C VAL A 49 48.49 2.48 5.12
N THR A 50 49.58 3.18 4.82
CA THR A 50 50.58 3.65 5.79
C THR A 50 50.07 4.81 6.60
N GLU A 51 50.83 5.28 7.60
CA GLU A 51 50.53 6.51 8.38
C GLU A 51 50.31 7.75 7.47
N LYS A 52 51.05 7.81 6.36
CA LYS A 52 50.95 8.92 5.40
C LYS A 52 49.78 8.76 4.39
N GLY A 53 49.02 7.65 4.47
CA GLY A 53 47.91 7.35 3.58
C GLY A 53 48.33 6.74 2.24
N GLU A 54 49.59 6.30 2.10
CA GLU A 54 50.09 5.65 0.92
C GLU A 54 49.64 4.17 0.88
N PRO A 55 49.20 3.63 -0.29
CA PRO A 55 48.78 2.22 -0.40
C PRO A 55 49.90 1.23 -0.05
N VAL A 56 49.53 0.18 0.68
CA VAL A 56 50.39 -0.97 0.92
C VAL A 56 49.98 -2.11 -0.01
N GLU A 57 50.57 -2.16 -1.22
CA GLU A 57 50.07 -2.99 -2.33
C GLU A 57 50.14 -4.49 -2.08
N LYS A 58 50.98 -4.97 -1.16
CA LYS A 58 51.14 -6.38 -0.84
C LYS A 58 50.52 -6.78 0.50
N ALA A 59 49.66 -5.92 1.06
CA ALA A 59 48.96 -6.26 2.27
C ALA A 59 47.94 -7.39 2.00
N GLU A 60 48.02 -8.44 2.79
CA GLU A 60 47.00 -9.49 2.77
C GLU A 60 45.76 -8.98 3.53
N LEU A 61 44.61 -8.96 2.85
CA LEU A 61 43.35 -8.55 3.40
C LEU A 61 42.42 -9.76 3.60
N VAL A 62 41.96 -9.96 4.83
CA VAL A 62 41.03 -11.02 5.17
C VAL A 62 39.69 -10.41 5.54
N PHE A 63 38.62 -10.89 4.89
CA PHE A 63 37.24 -10.43 5.10
C PHE A 63 36.49 -11.46 5.94
N ALA A 64 35.76 -11.01 6.95
CA ALA A 64 34.89 -11.84 7.77
C ALA A 64 33.58 -11.14 8.10
N SER A 65 32.48 -11.88 8.02
CA SER A 65 31.16 -11.40 8.46
C SER A 65 30.97 -11.74 9.95
N SER A 66 30.40 -10.80 10.71
CA SER A 66 29.99 -11.04 12.10
C SER A 66 28.78 -11.95 12.23
N ASP A 67 27.93 -12.03 11.16
CA ASP A 67 26.78 -12.91 11.07
C ASP A 67 26.52 -13.33 9.62
N ALA A 68 27.00 -14.53 9.28
CA ALA A 68 26.82 -15.11 7.95
C ALA A 68 25.35 -15.50 7.63
N LYS A 69 24.44 -15.51 8.62
CA LYS A 69 23.02 -15.71 8.40
C LYS A 69 22.34 -14.45 7.90
N VAL A 70 22.94 -13.27 8.13
CA VAL A 70 22.46 -11.97 7.65
C VAL A 70 23.14 -11.60 6.34
N ALA A 71 24.46 -11.61 6.31
CA ALA A 71 25.23 -11.30 5.12
C ALA A 71 26.53 -12.13 5.08
N THR A 72 26.90 -12.64 3.93
CA THR A 72 28.19 -13.29 3.68
C THR A 72 29.14 -12.36 2.96
N VAL A 73 30.45 -12.62 3.06
CA VAL A 73 31.46 -11.93 2.29
C VAL A 73 32.44 -12.95 1.72
N ASP A 74 32.87 -12.75 0.48
CA ASP A 74 33.93 -13.58 -0.12
C ASP A 74 35.31 -12.94 0.03
N ALA A 75 36.35 -13.69 -0.39
CA ALA A 75 37.73 -13.24 -0.31
C ALA A 75 38.04 -12.00 -1.19
N THR A 76 37.15 -11.64 -2.12
CA THR A 76 37.28 -10.46 -2.99
C THR A 76 36.55 -9.25 -2.42
N GLY A 77 35.87 -9.36 -1.25
CA GLY A 77 35.10 -8.30 -0.62
C GLY A 77 33.66 -8.18 -1.17
N LYS A 78 33.15 -9.16 -1.90
CA LYS A 78 31.75 -9.16 -2.32
C LYS A 78 30.84 -9.57 -1.16
N VAL A 79 30.02 -8.66 -0.71
CA VAL A 79 29.04 -8.85 0.36
C VAL A 79 27.70 -9.23 -0.25
N SER A 80 27.16 -10.37 0.16
CA SER A 80 25.88 -10.90 -0.33
C SER A 80 24.83 -10.94 0.77
N ALA A 81 23.61 -10.44 0.47
CA ALA A 81 22.46 -10.50 1.37
C ALA A 81 21.93 -11.93 1.51
N VAL A 82 21.70 -12.36 2.74
CA VAL A 82 21.13 -13.69 3.06
C VAL A 82 19.74 -13.54 3.68
N LYS A 83 19.61 -12.73 4.74
CA LYS A 83 18.39 -12.52 5.48
C LYS A 83 18.40 -11.12 6.11
N SER A 84 17.22 -10.56 6.34
CA SER A 84 17.09 -9.27 7.02
C SER A 84 17.70 -9.30 8.42
N GLY A 85 18.49 -8.26 8.70
CA GLY A 85 19.24 -8.14 9.94
C GLY A 85 20.37 -7.15 9.82
N SER A 86 21.17 -7.05 10.89
CA SER A 86 22.35 -6.23 10.95
C SER A 86 23.56 -7.13 11.16
N ALA A 87 24.58 -6.93 10.35
CA ALA A 87 25.88 -7.57 10.46
C ALA A 87 26.99 -6.52 10.31
N ALA A 88 28.23 -6.94 10.39
CA ALA A 88 29.36 -6.11 10.02
C ALA A 88 30.42 -6.96 9.31
N ILE A 89 30.99 -6.42 8.26
CA ILE A 89 32.18 -7.00 7.65
C ILE A 89 33.41 -6.40 8.31
N THR A 90 34.22 -7.25 8.87
CA THR A 90 35.55 -6.91 9.41
C THR A 90 36.59 -7.25 8.37
N VAL A 91 37.43 -6.29 8.05
CA VAL A 91 38.59 -6.47 7.18
C VAL A 91 39.83 -6.38 8.05
N THR A 92 40.72 -7.39 7.97
CA THR A 92 41.95 -7.43 8.77
C THR A 92 43.17 -7.55 7.88
N SER A 93 44.29 -6.94 8.34
CA SER A 93 45.63 -7.12 7.77
C SER A 93 46.63 -7.15 8.94
N GLY A 94 47.12 -8.35 9.29
CA GLY A 94 47.87 -8.52 10.52
C GLY A 94 47.05 -8.14 11.75
N GLU A 95 47.55 -7.20 12.56
CA GLU A 95 46.86 -6.70 13.75
C GLU A 95 45.91 -5.53 13.49
N VAL A 96 45.93 -4.98 12.28
CA VAL A 96 45.11 -3.82 11.92
C VAL A 96 43.75 -4.31 11.39
N SER A 97 42.68 -3.70 11.84
CA SER A 97 41.31 -4.02 11.37
C SER A 97 40.47 -2.77 11.08
N ALA A 98 39.57 -2.93 10.14
CA ALA A 98 38.49 -1.98 9.85
C ALA A 98 37.14 -2.69 9.80
N ARG A 99 36.06 -1.97 10.06
CA ARG A 99 34.72 -2.53 10.13
C ARG A 99 33.75 -1.71 9.30
N ALA A 100 32.98 -2.39 8.44
CA ALA A 100 31.87 -1.80 7.69
C ALA A 100 30.56 -2.42 8.18
N PRO A 101 29.64 -1.62 8.76
CA PRO A 101 28.31 -2.09 9.11
C PRO A 101 27.52 -2.46 7.85
N VAL A 102 26.75 -3.54 7.94
CA VAL A 102 25.88 -4.07 6.89
C VAL A 102 24.47 -4.12 7.45
N GLU A 103 23.54 -3.54 6.72
CA GLU A 103 22.12 -3.63 7.01
C GLU A 103 21.41 -4.28 5.85
N VAL A 104 20.66 -5.34 6.14
CA VAL A 104 19.88 -6.09 5.17
C VAL A 104 18.40 -5.92 5.55
N VAL A 105 17.58 -5.42 4.60
CA VAL A 105 16.14 -5.28 4.75
C VAL A 105 15.48 -5.84 3.49
N ILE A 106 14.98 -7.07 3.57
CA ILE A 106 14.34 -7.77 2.44
C ILE A 106 12.83 -7.75 2.65
N PRO A 107 12.06 -6.85 1.99
CA PRO A 107 10.62 -6.85 2.10
C PRO A 107 10.03 -8.18 1.65
N ALA A 108 9.17 -8.78 2.48
CA ALA A 108 8.66 -10.14 2.26
C ALA A 108 7.14 -10.25 2.25
N ALA A 109 6.43 -9.40 3.00
CA ALA A 109 4.99 -9.45 3.09
C ALA A 109 4.37 -8.07 3.31
N ILE A 110 3.09 -7.92 2.92
CA ILE A 110 2.23 -6.82 3.31
C ILE A 110 1.18 -7.38 4.27
N THR A 111 1.07 -6.80 5.45
CA THR A 111 0.06 -7.14 6.44
C THR A 111 -0.98 -6.03 6.49
N VAL A 112 -2.26 -6.38 6.37
CA VAL A 112 -3.39 -5.45 6.44
C VAL A 112 -4.20 -5.74 7.68
N LYS A 113 -4.35 -4.74 8.55
CA LYS A 113 -5.13 -4.86 9.80
C LYS A 113 -6.62 -4.73 9.52
N GLY A 114 -7.42 -5.53 10.21
CA GLY A 114 -8.87 -5.45 10.14
C GLY A 114 -9.50 -6.01 8.86
N ALA A 115 -8.72 -6.62 7.98
CA ALA A 115 -9.27 -7.30 6.79
C ALA A 115 -9.99 -8.62 7.17
N PRO A 116 -11.07 -9.00 6.44
CA PRO A 116 -11.74 -8.27 5.35
C PRO A 116 -12.55 -7.07 5.85
N PHE A 117 -12.76 -6.05 4.99
CA PHE A 117 -13.54 -4.87 5.35
C PHE A 117 -15.00 -5.00 4.97
N THR A 118 -15.87 -4.46 5.83
CA THR A 118 -17.29 -4.25 5.54
C THR A 118 -17.63 -2.78 5.75
N LEU A 119 -18.06 -2.11 4.69
CA LEU A 119 -18.56 -0.75 4.74
C LEU A 119 -20.10 -0.80 4.77
N THR A 120 -20.70 -0.09 5.71
CA THR A 120 -22.16 -0.05 5.88
C THR A 120 -22.68 1.34 5.55
N GLY A 121 -23.50 1.45 4.51
CA GLY A 121 -24.01 2.69 3.94
C GLY A 121 -23.14 3.25 2.83
N LEU A 122 -23.80 3.83 1.80
CA LEU A 122 -23.11 4.53 0.72
C LEU A 122 -22.43 5.79 1.27
N GLY A 123 -21.23 6.09 0.78
CA GLY A 123 -20.41 7.19 1.27
C GLY A 123 -19.65 6.90 2.56
N SER A 124 -19.86 5.73 3.19
CA SER A 124 -19.05 5.35 4.35
C SER A 124 -17.58 5.17 3.97
N GLU A 125 -16.68 5.51 4.91
CA GLU A 125 -15.24 5.49 4.70
C GLU A 125 -14.56 4.61 5.75
N VAL A 126 -13.49 3.94 5.36
CA VAL A 126 -12.56 3.26 6.26
C VAL A 126 -11.12 3.49 5.81
N ALA A 127 -10.24 3.79 6.73
CA ALA A 127 -8.81 3.86 6.45
C ALA A 127 -8.20 2.46 6.52
N VAL A 128 -7.41 2.10 5.52
CA VAL A 128 -6.63 0.86 5.51
C VAL A 128 -5.35 1.10 6.29
N GLU A 129 -5.15 0.34 7.35
CA GLU A 129 -3.89 0.27 8.07
C GLU A 129 -3.12 -0.95 7.56
N ALA A 130 -2.01 -0.70 6.88
CA ALA A 130 -1.15 -1.75 6.36
C ALA A 130 0.31 -1.43 6.62
N GLU A 131 1.12 -2.48 6.76
CA GLU A 131 2.56 -2.37 6.90
C GLU A 131 3.26 -3.39 6.02
N VAL A 132 4.44 -3.04 5.53
CA VAL A 132 5.36 -3.97 4.88
C VAL A 132 6.26 -4.56 5.94
N GLN A 133 6.38 -5.89 5.93
CA GLN A 133 7.27 -6.62 6.83
C GLN A 133 8.41 -7.23 6.03
N ASP A 134 9.60 -7.26 6.64
CA ASP A 134 10.74 -7.97 6.09
C ASP A 134 10.64 -9.49 6.35
N ASP A 135 11.57 -10.27 5.82
CA ASP A 135 11.62 -11.74 5.97
C ASP A 135 11.96 -12.20 7.41
N ALA A 136 12.23 -11.27 8.32
CA ALA A 136 12.35 -11.50 9.75
C ALA A 136 11.11 -11.05 10.54
N GLY A 137 10.04 -10.58 9.84
CA GLY A 137 8.79 -10.13 10.44
C GLY A 137 8.86 -8.72 11.05
N ARG A 138 9.88 -7.93 10.73
CA ARG A 138 10.05 -6.55 11.25
C ARG A 138 9.43 -5.55 10.28
N PRO A 139 8.84 -4.44 10.77
CA PRO A 139 8.25 -3.43 9.90
C PRO A 139 9.32 -2.69 9.08
N VAL A 140 9.04 -2.53 7.78
CA VAL A 140 9.86 -1.76 6.83
C VAL A 140 9.25 -0.38 6.67
N THR A 141 9.62 0.56 7.52
CA THR A 141 9.01 1.90 7.61
C THR A 141 9.28 2.80 6.41
N THR A 142 10.29 2.47 5.59
CA THR A 142 10.63 3.21 4.37
C THR A 142 9.85 2.72 3.15
N ALA A 143 9.13 1.59 3.25
CA ALA A 143 8.35 1.04 2.16
C ALA A 143 7.12 1.92 1.86
N LYS A 144 6.89 2.18 0.57
CA LYS A 144 5.70 2.89 0.11
C LYS A 144 4.60 1.87 -0.21
N LEU A 145 3.39 2.16 0.27
CA LEU A 145 2.19 1.39 -0.03
C LEU A 145 1.29 2.18 -0.99
N GLU A 146 0.80 1.49 -1.99
CA GLU A 146 -0.21 1.98 -2.93
C GLU A 146 -1.42 1.05 -2.90
N TYR A 147 -2.61 1.63 -3.09
CA TYR A 147 -3.87 0.89 -3.02
C TYR A 147 -4.66 1.09 -4.29
N ALA A 148 -5.23 0.02 -4.81
CA ALA A 148 -6.10 0.06 -5.98
C ALA A 148 -7.32 -0.84 -5.78
N SER A 149 -8.50 -0.36 -6.16
CA SER A 149 -9.73 -1.14 -6.20
C SER A 149 -9.88 -1.85 -7.54
N ALA A 150 -10.32 -3.10 -7.52
CA ALA A 150 -10.67 -3.85 -8.72
C ALA A 150 -11.95 -3.30 -9.38
N ASP A 151 -12.87 -2.71 -8.58
CA ASP A 151 -14.06 -2.00 -9.08
C ASP A 151 -14.27 -0.70 -8.30
N ALA A 152 -13.87 0.41 -8.91
CA ALA A 152 -14.00 1.75 -8.32
C ALA A 152 -15.45 2.26 -8.26
N ASN A 153 -16.41 1.61 -8.98
CA ASN A 153 -17.83 1.92 -8.86
C ASN A 153 -18.45 1.33 -7.59
N VAL A 154 -17.88 0.25 -7.04
CA VAL A 154 -18.29 -0.34 -5.76
C VAL A 154 -17.54 0.32 -4.60
N VAL A 155 -16.22 0.39 -4.70
CA VAL A 155 -15.36 1.02 -3.68
C VAL A 155 -14.32 1.88 -4.38
N ALA A 156 -14.35 3.18 -4.15
CA ALA A 156 -13.29 4.09 -4.55
C ALA A 156 -12.15 4.08 -3.51
N VAL A 157 -10.93 4.36 -3.98
CA VAL A 157 -9.73 4.45 -3.14
C VAL A 157 -9.13 5.84 -3.26
N GLU A 158 -8.94 6.52 -2.14
CA GLU A 158 -8.30 7.83 -2.05
C GLU A 158 -7.16 7.77 -1.01
N GLY A 159 -5.93 7.65 -1.51
CA GLY A 159 -4.78 7.38 -0.65
C GLY A 159 -4.92 6.02 0.02
N ASN A 160 -5.08 6.00 1.35
CA ASN A 160 -5.34 4.78 2.12
C ASN A 160 -6.81 4.66 2.58
N LYS A 161 -7.72 5.51 2.09
CA LYS A 161 -9.15 5.46 2.42
C LYS A 161 -9.93 4.67 1.37
N LEU A 162 -10.81 3.81 1.84
CA LEU A 162 -11.82 3.11 1.04
C LEU A 162 -13.15 3.83 1.23
N ILE A 163 -13.82 4.16 0.12
CA ILE A 163 -15.09 4.90 0.10
C ILE A 163 -16.14 4.06 -0.60
N ALA A 164 -17.24 3.76 0.08
CA ALA A 164 -18.37 3.00 -0.45
C ALA A 164 -19.14 3.82 -1.50
N LYS A 165 -19.22 3.33 -2.74
CA LYS A 165 -19.96 3.99 -3.84
C LYS A 165 -21.25 3.27 -4.21
N ALA A 166 -21.22 1.93 -4.23
CA ALA A 166 -22.39 1.11 -4.53
C ALA A 166 -22.36 -0.18 -3.68
N VAL A 167 -23.53 -0.77 -3.46
CA VAL A 167 -23.67 -2.08 -2.83
C VAL A 167 -23.02 -3.15 -3.69
N GLY A 168 -22.23 -4.03 -3.08
CA GLY A 168 -21.54 -5.10 -3.78
C GLY A 168 -20.28 -5.56 -3.05
N THR A 169 -19.51 -6.37 -3.72
CA THR A 169 -18.21 -6.85 -3.25
C THR A 169 -17.14 -6.55 -4.28
N THR A 170 -15.97 -6.14 -3.81
CA THR A 170 -14.79 -5.93 -4.65
C THR A 170 -13.53 -6.33 -3.88
N THR A 171 -12.39 -6.31 -4.56
CA THR A 171 -11.09 -6.54 -3.94
C THR A 171 -10.27 -5.27 -4.05
N VAL A 172 -9.66 -4.86 -2.94
CA VAL A 172 -8.65 -3.80 -2.91
C VAL A 172 -7.28 -4.46 -2.81
N THR A 173 -6.37 -4.08 -3.68
CA THR A 173 -5.00 -4.58 -3.67
C THR A 173 -4.06 -3.53 -3.08
N ALA A 174 -3.35 -3.90 -2.01
CA ALA A 174 -2.22 -3.13 -1.49
C ALA A 174 -0.94 -3.61 -2.19
N THR A 175 -0.12 -2.69 -2.67
CA THR A 175 1.14 -3.00 -3.38
C THR A 175 2.32 -2.25 -2.78
N SER A 176 3.48 -2.90 -2.77
CA SER A 176 4.76 -2.28 -2.41
C SER A 176 5.88 -2.96 -3.21
N GLY A 177 6.42 -2.27 -4.21
CA GLY A 177 7.35 -2.88 -5.16
C GLY A 177 6.76 -4.10 -5.86
N LYS A 178 7.33 -5.29 -5.61
CA LYS A 178 6.84 -6.57 -6.17
C LYS A 178 5.78 -7.25 -5.29
N LEU A 179 5.61 -6.77 -4.05
CA LEU A 179 4.67 -7.35 -3.10
C LEU A 179 3.25 -6.90 -3.40
N LYS A 180 2.30 -7.82 -3.24
CA LYS A 180 0.86 -7.56 -3.39
C LYS A 180 0.09 -8.29 -2.30
N GLN A 181 -0.91 -7.61 -1.75
CA GLN A 181 -1.86 -8.20 -0.81
C GLN A 181 -3.27 -7.81 -1.24
N GLU A 182 -4.09 -8.81 -1.52
CA GLU A 182 -5.50 -8.63 -1.85
C GLU A 182 -6.36 -8.64 -0.58
N VAL A 183 -7.30 -7.71 -0.52
CA VAL A 183 -8.19 -7.48 0.61
C VAL A 183 -9.62 -7.44 0.10
N PRO A 184 -10.46 -8.42 0.45
CA PRO A 184 -11.88 -8.40 0.13
C PRO A 184 -12.59 -7.24 0.86
N VAL A 185 -13.44 -6.52 0.13
CA VAL A 185 -14.25 -5.42 0.66
C VAL A 185 -15.70 -5.63 0.25
N THR A 186 -16.60 -5.58 1.23
CA THR A 186 -18.04 -5.68 1.02
C THR A 186 -18.72 -4.36 1.40
N VAL A 187 -19.55 -3.86 0.51
CA VAL A 187 -20.43 -2.71 0.78
C VAL A 187 -21.86 -3.22 0.91
N LYS A 188 -22.50 -2.92 2.04
CA LYS A 188 -23.90 -3.23 2.31
C LYS A 188 -24.66 -2.00 2.79
N LEU A 189 -25.97 -2.00 2.61
CA LEU A 189 -26.81 -0.96 3.23
C LEU A 189 -27.00 -1.27 4.74
N PRO A 190 -27.26 -0.22 5.56
CA PRO A 190 -27.77 -0.42 6.91
C PRO A 190 -29.11 -1.13 6.87
N GLU A 191 -29.51 -1.70 7.99
CA GLU A 191 -30.83 -2.30 8.15
C GLU A 191 -31.90 -1.19 8.11
N VAL A 192 -32.97 -1.40 7.29
CA VAL A 192 -34.10 -0.48 7.25
C VAL A 192 -35.01 -0.76 8.44
N ASP A 193 -35.17 0.25 9.30
CA ASP A 193 -36.10 0.21 10.43
C ASP A 193 -37.47 0.76 10.10
N ALA A 194 -37.53 1.81 9.29
CA ALA A 194 -38.76 2.44 8.84
C ALA A 194 -38.69 2.92 7.39
N VAL A 195 -39.85 2.94 6.73
CA VAL A 195 -40.09 3.63 5.47
C VAL A 195 -41.08 4.76 5.74
N ALA A 196 -40.88 5.92 5.15
CA ALA A 196 -41.75 7.08 5.32
C ALA A 196 -41.92 7.84 4.02
N PHE A 197 -43.12 8.37 3.79
CA PHE A 197 -43.37 9.38 2.76
C PHE A 197 -42.93 10.76 3.29
N GLU A 198 -42.07 11.46 2.58
CA GLU A 198 -41.63 12.83 2.92
C GLU A 198 -42.49 13.87 2.25
N THR A 199 -42.89 13.59 0.99
CA THR A 199 -43.75 14.51 0.21
C THR A 199 -44.88 13.71 -0.43
N VAL A 200 -46.11 14.09 -0.06
CA VAL A 200 -47.32 13.56 -0.65
C VAL A 200 -48.19 14.74 -1.06
N PRO A 201 -48.67 14.84 -2.29
CA PRO A 201 -49.61 15.89 -2.67
C PRO A 201 -50.94 15.67 -1.93
N ALA A 202 -51.50 16.71 -1.33
CA ALA A 202 -52.75 16.60 -0.60
C ALA A 202 -53.92 16.16 -1.49
N THR A 203 -53.93 16.57 -2.76
CA THR A 203 -54.92 16.17 -3.78
C THR A 203 -54.32 16.27 -5.17
N LEU A 204 -54.82 15.43 -6.10
CA LEU A 204 -54.58 15.54 -7.54
C LEU A 204 -55.89 15.65 -8.28
N LYS A 205 -55.92 16.32 -9.45
CA LYS A 205 -57.06 16.28 -10.35
C LYS A 205 -56.87 15.18 -11.40
N VAL A 206 -57.97 14.67 -11.91
CA VAL A 206 -57.95 13.66 -12.97
C VAL A 206 -57.07 14.14 -14.14
N GLY A 207 -56.10 13.31 -14.53
CA GLY A 207 -55.10 13.59 -15.56
C GLY A 207 -53.79 14.24 -15.05
N GLU A 208 -53.72 14.65 -13.81
CA GLU A 208 -52.48 15.13 -13.19
C GLU A 208 -51.62 13.99 -12.70
N SER A 209 -50.32 14.22 -12.64
CA SER A 209 -49.33 13.30 -12.06
C SER A 209 -48.47 14.02 -11.02
N ALA A 210 -47.98 13.29 -10.03
CA ALA A 210 -47.04 13.79 -9.01
C ALA A 210 -46.06 12.69 -8.62
N GLU A 211 -44.86 13.08 -8.25
CA GLU A 211 -43.86 12.17 -7.69
C GLU A 211 -44.02 12.10 -6.17
N LEU A 212 -43.92 10.89 -5.61
CA LEU A 212 -43.94 10.66 -4.19
C LEU A 212 -42.48 10.54 -3.70
N ALA A 213 -42.09 11.40 -2.78
CA ALA A 213 -40.79 11.25 -2.11
C ALA A 213 -40.90 10.25 -0.95
N VAL A 214 -40.13 9.20 -1.02
CA VAL A 214 -40.07 8.14 -0.02
C VAL A 214 -38.65 7.99 0.48
N VAL A 215 -38.49 7.79 1.80
CA VAL A 215 -37.21 7.60 2.45
C VAL A 215 -37.24 6.34 3.31
N ALA A 216 -36.16 5.57 3.25
CA ALA A 216 -35.86 4.53 4.23
C ALA A 216 -35.02 5.12 5.35
N LYS A 217 -35.29 4.73 6.58
CA LYS A 217 -34.61 5.20 7.79
C LYS A 217 -34.03 4.03 8.55
N GLY A 218 -32.86 4.23 9.13
CA GLY A 218 -32.22 3.31 10.06
C GLY A 218 -32.78 3.44 11.48
N THR A 219 -32.29 2.61 12.39
CA THR A 219 -32.66 2.63 13.82
C THR A 219 -32.32 3.95 14.52
N ASP A 220 -31.38 4.72 13.99
CA ASP A 220 -31.00 6.06 14.42
C ASP A 220 -31.89 7.18 13.82
N GLY A 221 -32.85 6.81 12.96
CA GLY A 221 -33.72 7.73 12.24
C GLY A 221 -33.06 8.42 11.03
N ALA A 222 -31.78 8.14 10.75
CA ALA A 222 -31.08 8.70 9.59
C ALA A 222 -31.58 8.07 8.29
N ALA A 223 -31.60 8.88 7.20
CA ALA A 223 -31.98 8.41 5.88
C ALA A 223 -30.92 7.45 5.31
N ILE A 224 -31.34 6.30 4.81
CA ILE A 224 -30.49 5.32 4.14
C ILE A 224 -30.55 5.56 2.64
N GLN A 225 -29.41 5.91 2.05
CA GLN A 225 -29.27 6.09 0.62
C GLN A 225 -29.17 4.75 -0.11
N GLY A 226 -29.67 4.69 -1.35
CA GLY A 226 -29.52 3.52 -2.24
C GLY A 226 -30.52 2.39 -1.97
N VAL A 227 -31.52 2.59 -1.10
CA VAL A 227 -32.63 1.64 -0.93
C VAL A 227 -33.56 1.73 -2.14
N SER A 228 -33.84 0.60 -2.77
CA SER A 228 -34.85 0.52 -3.83
C SER A 228 -36.25 0.35 -3.22
N PHE A 229 -37.22 1.07 -3.78
CA PHE A 229 -38.62 0.99 -3.36
C PHE A 229 -39.47 0.32 -4.43
N THR A 230 -40.47 -0.44 -3.97
CA THR A 230 -41.59 -0.90 -4.81
C THR A 230 -42.87 -0.20 -4.40
N TYR A 231 -43.68 0.19 -5.37
CA TYR A 231 -44.91 0.93 -5.13
C TYR A 231 -46.09 0.13 -5.60
N THR A 232 -47.17 0.18 -4.84
CA THR A 232 -48.47 -0.41 -5.19
C THR A 232 -49.59 0.56 -4.87
N THR A 233 -50.67 0.43 -5.62
CA THR A 233 -51.93 1.20 -5.42
C THR A 233 -53.05 0.26 -5.02
N SER A 234 -53.94 0.72 -4.16
CA SER A 234 -55.14 -0.05 -3.76
C SER A 234 -56.19 -0.14 -4.86
N ASP A 235 -56.18 0.79 -5.86
CA ASP A 235 -57.11 0.77 -7.00
C ASP A 235 -56.52 1.53 -8.22
N GLU A 236 -56.04 0.75 -9.21
CA GLU A 236 -55.50 1.29 -10.44
C GLU A 236 -56.50 2.04 -11.31
N LYS A 237 -57.83 1.85 -11.08
CA LYS A 237 -58.88 2.61 -11.77
C LYS A 237 -58.99 4.03 -11.22
N ILE A 238 -58.49 4.30 -10.02
CA ILE A 238 -58.50 5.63 -9.39
C ILE A 238 -57.15 6.33 -9.64
N ALA A 239 -56.03 5.61 -9.37
CA ALA A 239 -54.71 6.13 -9.68
C ALA A 239 -53.72 4.98 -9.90
N THR A 240 -52.81 5.17 -10.83
CA THR A 240 -51.66 4.27 -11.06
C THR A 240 -50.42 4.84 -10.44
N VAL A 241 -49.46 3.96 -10.08
CA VAL A 241 -48.11 4.35 -9.62
C VAL A 241 -47.08 3.53 -10.39
N ASP A 242 -46.04 4.20 -10.85
CA ASP A 242 -44.93 3.49 -11.54
C ASP A 242 -43.78 3.15 -10.59
N ALA A 243 -42.76 2.46 -11.12
CA ALA A 243 -41.60 2.03 -10.36
C ALA A 243 -40.73 3.17 -9.80
N THR A 244 -40.92 4.39 -10.28
CA THR A 244 -40.22 5.59 -9.78
C THR A 244 -40.96 6.32 -8.69
N GLY A 245 -42.21 5.86 -8.36
CA GLY A 245 -43.07 6.52 -7.38
C GLY A 245 -43.92 7.64 -7.97
N LYS A 246 -43.98 7.77 -9.31
CA LYS A 246 -44.85 8.75 -9.97
C LYS A 246 -46.27 8.21 -10.01
N VAL A 247 -47.17 8.92 -9.33
CA VAL A 247 -48.60 8.63 -9.31
C VAL A 247 -49.29 9.42 -10.42
N THR A 248 -50.20 8.76 -11.15
CA THR A 248 -51.05 9.39 -12.17
C THR A 248 -52.52 9.18 -11.82
N ALA A 249 -53.24 10.29 -11.71
CA ALA A 249 -54.68 10.34 -11.37
C ALA A 249 -55.56 9.94 -12.56
N VAL A 250 -56.30 8.83 -12.45
CA VAL A 250 -57.14 8.28 -13.53
C VAL A 250 -58.60 8.68 -13.35
N LYS A 251 -59.13 8.59 -12.14
CA LYS A 251 -60.56 8.83 -11.83
C LYS A 251 -60.69 9.46 -10.44
N ALA A 252 -61.71 10.33 -10.28
CA ALA A 252 -62.00 10.89 -8.96
C ALA A 252 -62.39 9.82 -7.93
N GLY A 253 -61.78 9.91 -6.74
CA GLY A 253 -61.93 8.95 -5.64
C GLY A 253 -60.80 9.07 -4.61
N SER A 254 -60.78 8.16 -3.67
CA SER A 254 -59.68 8.03 -2.70
C SER A 254 -58.95 6.72 -2.90
N VAL A 255 -57.63 6.74 -2.85
CA VAL A 255 -56.78 5.58 -3.06
C VAL A 255 -55.63 5.58 -2.04
N THR A 256 -55.21 4.40 -1.65
CA THR A 256 -54.00 4.20 -0.79
C THR A 256 -52.85 3.80 -1.67
N ILE A 257 -51.73 4.50 -1.54
CA ILE A 257 -50.46 4.13 -2.15
C ILE A 257 -49.57 3.53 -1.06
N LYS A 258 -49.03 2.37 -1.32
CA LYS A 258 -48.07 1.68 -0.45
C LYS A 258 -46.68 1.73 -1.10
N ALA A 259 -45.66 2.04 -0.30
CA ALA A 259 -44.26 1.96 -0.69
C ALA A 259 -43.55 0.92 0.22
N GLU A 260 -42.80 0.01 -0.38
CA GLU A 260 -42.02 -1.01 0.35
C GLU A 260 -40.55 -0.85 0.01
N GLY A 261 -39.69 -0.87 1.05
CA GLY A 261 -38.24 -0.78 0.91
C GLY A 261 -37.54 -1.62 1.98
N GLY A 262 -36.63 -2.49 1.59
CA GLY A 262 -36.08 -3.51 2.49
C GLY A 262 -37.18 -4.43 2.99
N SER A 263 -37.32 -4.58 4.32
CA SER A 263 -38.38 -5.39 4.97
C SER A 263 -39.53 -4.53 5.53
N LYS A 264 -39.59 -3.23 5.21
CA LYS A 264 -40.51 -2.25 5.78
C LYS A 264 -41.40 -1.63 4.72
N ALA A 265 -42.56 -1.16 5.16
CA ALA A 265 -43.51 -0.50 4.28
C ALA A 265 -44.13 0.74 4.93
N ALA A 266 -44.57 1.67 4.10
CA ALA A 266 -45.38 2.79 4.50
C ALA A 266 -46.60 2.94 3.55
N GLU A 267 -47.68 3.52 4.06
CA GLU A 267 -48.89 3.79 3.29
C GLU A 267 -49.27 5.24 3.41
N THR A 268 -49.85 5.78 2.33
CA THR A 268 -50.40 7.12 2.31
C THR A 268 -51.72 7.16 1.53
N LYS A 269 -52.66 7.98 1.98
CA LYS A 269 -53.92 8.21 1.28
C LYS A 269 -53.83 9.42 0.34
N LEU A 270 -54.34 9.24 -0.87
CA LEU A 270 -54.39 10.29 -1.89
C LEU A 270 -55.82 10.50 -2.36
N THR A 271 -56.27 11.75 -2.42
CA THR A 271 -57.60 12.12 -2.92
C THR A 271 -57.51 12.65 -4.33
N ILE A 272 -58.22 12.01 -5.25
CA ILE A 272 -58.33 12.46 -6.65
C ILE A 272 -59.64 13.22 -6.82
N LYS A 273 -59.56 14.49 -7.25
CA LYS A 273 -60.69 15.38 -7.53
C LYS A 273 -61.04 15.35 -9.00
N LYS A 274 -62.31 15.61 -9.33
CA LYS A 274 -62.70 15.86 -10.72
C LYS A 274 -61.91 17.03 -11.30
N LYS A 275 -61.75 17.02 -12.63
CA LYS A 275 -61.07 18.10 -13.37
C LYS A 275 -61.82 19.41 -13.24
#